data_7b9248ff8e5b72027841949b435f437b
#
_entry.id   7b9248ff8e5b72027841949b435f437b
#
_cell.length_a   1.000
_cell.length_b   1.000
_cell.length_c   1.000
_cell.angle_alpha   90.00
_cell.angle_beta   90.00
_cell.angle_gamma   90.00
#
_symmetry.space_group_name_H-M   'P 1'
#
loop_
_entity.id
_entity.type
_entity.pdbx_description
1 polymer ?
#
loop_
_entity_poly.entity_id
_entity_poly.type
_entity_poly.pdbx_seq_one_letter_code
_entity_poly.pdbx_strand_id
1 'polypeptide(L)'
;MTAESTSGRRLVLSVLALLLVLPTELTAQEPPPLGEPRAPSATSEPADADAALSEALGHERRRKWSEAIRVYERGLERWPGRTDFRHRLRLCEAHLRLSRRYQDPSFRQILLKMPENQAFELLDEVLERIETHYVDPVSPMPLVRRGLDNLEVALREPAFLDANAPGADPARVLWLRQALQARRLRVLVHSRDDARRFVAEAAELGRRAVNLNATAVVLEFIYGACDALDDYSAYLSPDKLDDLYSVIDGNFVGLGVELKGDPSGLMIVGVIPGGPAAEGGLKVGERIVAVDGREIV
;
A
#
# COMPACT_ATOMS: atom_id res chain seq x y z
N MET A 1 -12.75 -24.66 41.89
CA MET A 1 -11.82 -23.56 41.62
C MET A 1 -11.30 -23.78 40.22
N THR A 2 -12.01 -23.24 39.26
CA THR A 2 -11.70 -23.36 37.83
C THR A 2 -11.14 -22.03 37.35
N ALA A 3 -9.86 -22.02 36.93
CA ALA A 3 -9.21 -20.86 36.35
C ALA A 3 -9.65 -20.76 34.89
N GLU A 4 -10.48 -19.78 34.58
CA GLU A 4 -10.81 -19.40 33.20
C GLU A 4 -9.63 -18.70 32.55
N SER A 5 -9.22 -19.28 31.44
CA SER A 5 -8.18 -18.80 30.53
C SER A 5 -8.66 -17.53 29.80
N THR A 6 -8.16 -16.39 30.21
CA THR A 6 -8.35 -15.07 29.54
C THR A 6 -7.30 -14.87 28.43
N SER A 7 -7.23 -15.78 27.46
CA SER A 7 -6.24 -15.71 26.37
C SER A 7 -6.80 -15.23 25.00
N GLY A 8 -8.05 -14.78 24.93
CA GLY A 8 -8.72 -14.48 23.66
C GLY A 8 -8.88 -13.00 23.27
N ARG A 9 -8.42 -12.05 24.07
CA ARG A 9 -8.77 -10.62 23.88
C ARG A 9 -7.63 -9.67 23.52
N ARG A 10 -6.45 -10.16 23.17
CA ARG A 10 -5.27 -9.30 22.88
C ARG A 10 -4.89 -9.14 21.41
N LEU A 11 -5.71 -9.60 20.45
CA LEU A 11 -5.29 -9.65 19.04
C LEU A 11 -5.94 -8.60 18.12
N VAL A 12 -6.60 -7.57 18.65
CA VAL A 12 -7.27 -6.54 17.83
C VAL A 12 -6.86 -5.12 18.24
N LEU A 13 -5.64 -4.92 18.67
CA LEU A 13 -5.08 -3.56 18.85
C LEU A 13 -4.19 -3.21 17.66
N SER A 14 -4.79 -3.10 16.47
CA SER A 14 -4.16 -2.39 15.36
C SER A 14 -4.32 -0.91 15.62
N VAL A 15 -3.26 -0.30 16.16
CA VAL A 15 -3.20 1.13 16.45
C VAL A 15 -3.13 1.86 15.10
N LEU A 16 -4.11 2.74 14.84
CA LEU A 16 -3.96 3.81 13.86
C LEU A 16 -2.81 4.69 14.37
N ALA A 17 -1.62 4.56 13.81
CA ALA A 17 -0.47 5.37 14.18
C ALA A 17 -0.66 6.77 13.57
N LEU A 18 -1.30 7.66 14.32
CA LEU A 18 -1.33 9.08 14.03
C LEU A 18 0.01 9.66 14.48
N LEU A 19 0.99 9.74 13.58
CA LEU A 19 2.28 10.39 13.83
C LEU A 19 2.10 11.91 13.77
N LEU A 20 1.90 12.54 14.93
CA LEU A 20 2.10 13.97 15.12
C LEU A 20 3.62 14.25 15.12
N VAL A 21 4.17 14.60 13.97
CA VAL A 21 5.53 15.15 13.89
C VAL A 21 5.46 16.61 14.29
N LEU A 22 5.83 16.92 15.53
CA LEU A 22 6.14 18.29 15.94
C LEU A 22 7.45 18.72 15.25
N PRO A 23 7.53 19.92 14.66
CA PRO A 23 8.77 20.41 14.08
C PRO A 23 9.76 20.73 15.22
N THR A 24 10.69 19.83 15.47
CA THR A 24 11.91 20.19 16.20
C THR A 24 12.86 20.82 15.21
N GLU A 25 13.19 22.10 15.41
CA GLU A 25 14.27 22.75 14.68
C GLU A 25 15.58 22.00 14.94
N LEU A 26 15.93 21.08 14.04
CA LEU A 26 17.28 20.56 13.93
C LEU A 26 18.11 21.57 13.14
N THR A 27 19.06 22.21 13.79
CA THR A 27 20.13 22.96 13.12
C THR A 27 20.87 22.00 12.19
N ALA A 28 20.63 22.18 10.88
CA ALA A 28 21.29 21.42 9.85
C ALA A 28 22.79 21.75 9.84
N GLN A 29 23.61 20.76 10.17
CA GLN A 29 25.04 20.77 9.88
C GLN A 29 25.19 20.43 8.41
N GLU A 30 25.74 21.34 7.59
CA GLU A 30 25.96 21.12 6.15
C GLU A 30 26.76 19.83 5.94
N PRO A 31 26.26 18.90 5.09
CA PRO A 31 27.04 17.74 4.69
C PRO A 31 28.19 18.17 3.76
N PRO A 32 29.33 17.46 3.77
CA PRO A 32 30.45 17.74 2.87
C PRO A 32 30.00 17.61 1.42
N PRO A 33 30.62 18.37 0.48
CA PRO A 33 30.22 18.38 -0.91
C PRO A 33 30.32 16.98 -1.53
N LEU A 34 29.16 16.43 -1.89
CA LEU A 34 29.08 15.19 -2.67
C LEU A 34 29.68 15.44 -4.05
N GLY A 35 30.66 14.61 -4.42
CA GLY A 35 31.20 14.60 -5.77
C GLY A 35 30.06 14.47 -6.80
N GLU A 36 30.20 15.14 -7.93
CA GLU A 36 29.21 15.23 -8.99
C GLU A 36 28.59 13.85 -9.30
N PRO A 37 27.26 13.73 -9.30
CA PRO A 37 26.60 12.48 -9.65
C PRO A 37 26.88 12.18 -11.12
N ARG A 38 27.61 11.10 -11.37
CA ARG A 38 27.79 10.55 -12.71
C ARG A 38 26.41 10.25 -13.28
N ALA A 39 26.07 10.94 -14.37
CA ALA A 39 24.77 10.84 -15.02
C ALA A 39 24.35 9.37 -15.21
N PRO A 40 23.12 9.00 -14.88
CA PRO A 40 22.60 7.68 -15.20
C PRO A 40 22.61 7.51 -16.72
N SER A 41 23.01 6.33 -17.19
CA SER A 41 23.04 5.96 -18.61
C SER A 41 21.69 6.29 -19.24
N ALA A 42 21.73 7.11 -20.28
CA ALA A 42 20.58 7.69 -20.97
C ALA A 42 19.68 6.60 -21.56
N THR A 43 18.65 6.21 -20.84
CA THR A 43 17.37 5.89 -21.46
C THR A 43 16.88 7.21 -22.07
N SER A 44 16.82 7.29 -23.39
CA SER A 44 16.37 8.48 -24.12
C SER A 44 15.05 8.98 -23.54
N GLU A 45 15.10 10.15 -22.89
CA GLU A 45 13.89 10.77 -22.35
C GLU A 45 12.92 11.05 -23.51
N PRO A 46 11.61 10.74 -23.34
CA PRO A 46 10.64 11.00 -24.39
C PRO A 46 10.64 12.48 -24.78
N ALA A 47 10.74 12.74 -26.08
CA ALA A 47 10.84 14.10 -26.59
C ALA A 47 9.56 14.91 -26.37
N ASP A 48 8.42 14.25 -26.22
CA ASP A 48 7.11 14.86 -26.01
C ASP A 48 6.25 14.11 -24.97
N ALA A 49 5.18 14.75 -24.53
CA ALA A 49 4.29 14.20 -23.50
C ALA A 49 3.53 12.95 -23.97
N ASP A 50 3.22 12.83 -25.25
CA ASP A 50 2.47 11.70 -25.78
C ASP A 50 3.33 10.45 -25.93
N ALA A 51 4.62 10.63 -26.22
CA ALA A 51 5.60 9.54 -26.17
C ALA A 51 5.77 9.02 -24.73
N ALA A 52 5.88 9.92 -23.74
CA ALA A 52 5.93 9.55 -22.33
C ALA A 52 4.66 8.79 -21.88
N LEU A 53 3.48 9.26 -22.31
CA LEU A 53 2.22 8.56 -22.05
C LEU A 53 2.23 7.15 -22.65
N SER A 54 2.67 7.02 -23.89
CA SER A 54 2.75 5.73 -24.58
C SER A 54 3.69 4.75 -23.89
N GLU A 55 4.85 5.23 -23.42
CA GLU A 55 5.81 4.46 -22.62
C GLU A 55 5.17 3.96 -21.32
N ALA A 56 4.60 4.88 -20.54
CA ALA A 56 3.94 4.56 -19.27
C ALA A 56 2.80 3.55 -19.46
N LEU A 57 1.95 3.71 -20.47
CA LEU A 57 0.90 2.75 -20.84
C LEU A 57 1.48 1.38 -21.23
N GLY A 58 2.67 1.36 -21.82
CA GLY A 58 3.41 0.13 -22.09
C GLY A 58 3.80 -0.61 -20.82
N HIS A 59 4.24 0.11 -19.79
CA HIS A 59 4.54 -0.44 -18.47
C HIS A 59 3.26 -0.93 -17.75
N GLU A 60 2.17 -0.15 -17.78
CA GLU A 60 0.88 -0.56 -17.20
C GLU A 60 0.37 -1.88 -17.79
N ARG A 61 0.39 -2.04 -19.12
CA ARG A 61 -0.03 -3.28 -19.78
C ARG A 61 0.76 -4.50 -19.32
N ARG A 62 2.03 -4.30 -18.93
CA ARG A 62 2.91 -5.35 -18.39
C ARG A 62 2.85 -5.46 -16.87
N ARG A 63 1.97 -4.70 -16.20
CA ARG A 63 1.85 -4.59 -14.74
C ARG A 63 3.14 -4.17 -14.05
N LYS A 64 4.00 -3.44 -14.74
CA LYS A 64 5.22 -2.84 -14.22
C LYS A 64 4.88 -1.49 -13.59
N TRP A 65 4.17 -1.56 -12.45
CA TRP A 65 3.57 -0.38 -11.82
C TRP A 65 4.63 0.65 -11.38
N SER A 66 5.75 0.19 -10.79
CA SER A 66 6.83 1.08 -10.35
C SER A 66 7.48 1.83 -11.51
N GLU A 67 7.64 1.19 -12.67
CA GLU A 67 8.17 1.82 -13.87
C GLU A 67 7.19 2.84 -14.44
N ALA A 68 5.91 2.49 -14.51
CA ALA A 68 4.87 3.42 -14.96
C ALA A 68 4.81 4.67 -14.07
N ILE A 69 4.85 4.50 -12.74
CA ILE A 69 4.88 5.59 -11.75
C ILE A 69 6.04 6.54 -12.05
N ARG A 70 7.27 6.03 -12.20
CA ARG A 70 8.46 6.85 -12.50
C ARG A 70 8.32 7.67 -13.78
N VAL A 71 7.68 7.10 -14.81
CA VAL A 71 7.44 7.84 -16.07
C VAL A 71 6.42 8.96 -15.86
N TYR A 72 5.33 8.69 -15.12
CA TYR A 72 4.31 9.72 -14.82
C TYR A 72 4.82 10.83 -13.91
N GLU A 73 5.63 10.50 -12.89
CA GLU A 73 6.26 11.50 -11.99
C GLU A 73 7.15 12.45 -12.79
N ARG A 74 8.11 11.92 -13.56
CA ARG A 74 8.96 12.73 -14.45
C ARG A 74 8.13 13.53 -15.47
N GLY A 75 7.07 12.91 -15.99
CA GLY A 75 6.15 13.59 -16.90
C GLY A 75 5.43 14.75 -16.24
N LEU A 76 5.02 14.63 -15.00
CA LEU A 76 4.36 15.71 -14.23
C LEU A 76 5.32 16.83 -13.82
N GLU A 77 6.60 16.52 -13.58
CA GLU A 77 7.64 17.54 -13.38
C GLU A 77 7.78 18.42 -14.63
N ARG A 78 7.77 17.80 -15.82
CA ARG A 78 7.94 18.51 -17.09
C ARG A 78 6.65 19.14 -17.62
N TRP A 79 5.51 18.48 -17.40
CA TRP A 79 4.18 18.90 -17.87
C TRP A 79 3.15 18.89 -16.72
N PRO A 80 3.24 19.80 -15.76
CA PRO A 80 2.43 19.77 -14.54
C PRO A 80 0.92 19.92 -14.77
N GLY A 81 0.53 20.44 -15.95
CA GLY A 81 -0.87 20.59 -16.36
C GLY A 81 -1.56 19.31 -16.89
N ARG A 82 -0.82 18.21 -17.10
CA ARG A 82 -1.37 16.96 -17.64
C ARG A 82 -2.21 16.23 -16.59
N THR A 83 -3.51 16.41 -16.65
CA THR A 83 -4.47 15.78 -15.73
C THR A 83 -4.57 14.27 -15.93
N ASP A 84 -4.36 13.77 -17.15
CA ASP A 84 -4.31 12.36 -17.47
C ASP A 84 -3.12 11.67 -16.79
N PHE A 85 -1.91 12.29 -16.76
CA PHE A 85 -0.76 11.75 -16.03
C PHE A 85 -1.05 11.64 -14.54
N ARG A 86 -1.62 12.69 -13.94
CA ARG A 86 -1.98 12.71 -12.52
C ARG A 86 -3.03 11.63 -12.18
N HIS A 87 -4.00 11.45 -13.05
CA HIS A 87 -5.01 10.41 -12.86
C HIS A 87 -4.39 9.00 -12.94
N ARG A 88 -3.54 8.75 -13.96
CA ARG A 88 -2.89 7.46 -14.16
C ARG A 88 -1.85 7.16 -13.09
N LEU A 89 -1.10 8.16 -12.63
CA LEU A 89 -0.17 8.02 -11.51
C LEU A 89 -0.90 7.44 -10.30
N ARG A 90 -1.99 8.08 -9.86
CA ARG A 90 -2.79 7.60 -8.72
C ARG A 90 -3.32 6.17 -8.92
N LEU A 91 -3.70 5.83 -10.15
CA LEU A 91 -4.15 4.47 -10.47
C LEU A 91 -3.01 3.45 -10.35
N CYS A 92 -1.82 3.76 -10.89
CA CYS A 92 -0.65 2.89 -10.78
C CYS A 92 -0.17 2.73 -9.33
N GLU A 93 -0.21 3.80 -8.53
CA GLU A 93 0.08 3.75 -7.09
C GLU A 93 -0.89 2.83 -6.35
N ALA A 94 -2.20 2.91 -6.65
CA ALA A 94 -3.20 2.03 -6.06
C ALA A 94 -2.93 0.55 -6.42
N HIS A 95 -2.62 0.25 -7.68
CA HIS A 95 -2.22 -1.08 -8.11
C HIS A 95 -0.94 -1.57 -7.42
N LEU A 96 0.07 -0.71 -7.27
CA LEU A 96 1.33 -1.06 -6.60
C LEU A 96 1.11 -1.33 -5.11
N ARG A 97 0.35 -0.48 -4.40
CA ARG A 97 -0.01 -0.70 -2.99
C ARG A 97 -0.74 -2.03 -2.79
N LEU A 98 -1.73 -2.31 -3.65
CA LEU A 98 -2.46 -3.57 -3.61
C LEU A 98 -1.52 -4.76 -3.85
N SER A 99 -0.69 -4.71 -4.88
CA SER A 99 0.26 -5.79 -5.19
C SER A 99 1.20 -6.09 -4.02
N ARG A 100 1.76 -5.05 -3.38
CA ARG A 100 2.61 -5.19 -2.19
C ARG A 100 1.87 -5.79 -1.01
N ARG A 101 0.61 -5.38 -0.79
CA ARG A 101 -0.24 -5.90 0.28
C ARG A 101 -0.48 -7.39 0.13
N TYR A 102 -0.77 -7.86 -1.09
CA TYR A 102 -0.97 -9.29 -1.38
C TYR A 102 0.33 -10.12 -1.38
N GLN A 103 1.49 -9.49 -1.37
CA GLN A 103 2.78 -10.13 -1.12
C GLN A 103 3.10 -10.27 0.38
N ASP A 104 2.48 -9.47 1.24
CA ASP A 104 2.68 -9.47 2.68
C ASP A 104 2.10 -10.76 3.33
N PRO A 105 2.92 -11.57 4.02
CA PRO A 105 2.47 -12.79 4.68
C PRO A 105 1.46 -12.53 5.79
N SER A 106 1.66 -11.50 6.62
CA SER A 106 0.76 -11.18 7.74
C SER A 106 -0.61 -10.72 7.25
N PHE A 107 -0.66 -9.94 6.17
CA PHE A 107 -1.92 -9.59 5.53
C PHE A 107 -2.70 -10.84 5.10
N ARG A 108 -2.03 -11.76 4.38
CA ARG A 108 -2.69 -12.97 3.84
C ARG A 108 -3.06 -13.99 4.91
N GLN A 109 -2.24 -14.14 5.95
CA GLN A 109 -2.42 -15.19 6.95
C GLN A 109 -3.28 -14.75 8.14
N ILE A 110 -3.29 -13.45 8.44
CA ILE A 110 -4.00 -12.90 9.59
C ILE A 110 -5.23 -12.12 9.11
N LEU A 111 -5.04 -11.06 8.33
CA LEU A 111 -6.13 -10.14 7.99
C LEU A 111 -7.16 -10.78 7.04
N LEU A 112 -6.72 -11.43 5.95
CA LEU A 112 -7.65 -12.07 5.00
C LEU A 112 -8.39 -13.29 5.58
N LYS A 113 -7.86 -13.91 6.65
CA LYS A 113 -8.50 -15.03 7.34
C LYS A 113 -9.35 -14.62 8.52
N MET A 114 -9.43 -13.34 8.80
CA MET A 114 -10.30 -12.80 9.85
C MET A 114 -11.75 -13.14 9.53
N PRO A 115 -12.54 -13.60 10.52
CA PRO A 115 -13.98 -13.77 10.36
C PRO A 115 -14.67 -12.49 9.91
N GLU A 116 -15.70 -12.61 9.08
CA GLU A 116 -16.42 -11.46 8.51
C GLU A 116 -16.93 -10.48 9.57
N ASN A 117 -17.49 -10.99 10.67
CA ASN A 117 -17.96 -10.13 11.76
C ASN A 117 -16.83 -9.30 12.38
N GLN A 118 -15.64 -9.89 12.57
CA GLN A 118 -14.46 -9.16 13.08
C GLN A 118 -13.95 -8.13 12.09
N ALA A 119 -14.01 -8.41 10.77
CA ALA A 119 -13.66 -7.42 9.75
C ALA A 119 -14.61 -6.20 9.79
N PHE A 120 -15.90 -6.41 10.02
CA PHE A 120 -16.85 -5.31 10.21
C PHE A 120 -16.66 -4.56 11.53
N GLU A 121 -16.31 -5.24 12.62
CA GLU A 121 -15.93 -4.59 13.88
C GLU A 121 -14.68 -3.71 13.69
N LEU A 122 -13.70 -4.20 12.92
CA LEU A 122 -12.51 -3.44 12.55
C LEU A 122 -12.84 -2.20 11.69
N LEU A 123 -13.77 -2.34 10.74
CA LEU A 123 -14.24 -1.20 9.93
C LEU A 123 -14.86 -0.12 10.83
N ASP A 124 -15.72 -0.51 11.76
CA ASP A 124 -16.36 0.40 12.70
C ASP A 124 -15.32 1.12 13.58
N GLU A 125 -14.34 0.37 14.09
CA GLU A 125 -13.23 0.94 14.89
C GLU A 125 -12.41 1.95 14.08
N VAL A 126 -12.05 1.62 12.83
CA VAL A 126 -11.28 2.51 11.97
C VAL A 126 -12.05 3.79 11.66
N LEU A 127 -13.34 3.68 11.29
CA LEU A 127 -14.18 4.85 11.02
C LEU A 127 -14.38 5.72 12.26
N GLU A 128 -14.52 5.11 13.44
CA GLU A 128 -14.61 5.83 14.72
C GLU A 128 -13.31 6.56 15.03
N ARG A 129 -12.16 5.91 14.84
CA ARG A 129 -10.85 6.53 15.07
C ARG A 129 -10.60 7.70 14.13
N ILE A 130 -10.98 7.58 12.85
CA ILE A 130 -10.90 8.68 11.89
C ILE A 130 -11.76 9.85 12.38
N GLU A 131 -13.02 9.61 12.75
CA GLU A 131 -13.93 10.66 13.21
C GLU A 131 -13.45 11.36 14.49
N THR A 132 -12.81 10.62 15.41
CA THR A 132 -12.44 11.14 16.73
C THR A 132 -11.02 11.68 16.83
N HIS A 133 -10.10 11.22 15.99
CA HIS A 133 -8.67 11.53 16.13
C HIS A 133 -8.05 12.23 14.91
N TYR A 134 -8.71 12.18 13.73
CA TYR A 134 -8.16 12.89 12.58
C TYR A 134 -8.27 14.40 12.79
N VAL A 135 -7.24 15.14 12.34
CA VAL A 135 -7.08 16.58 12.63
C VAL A 135 -8.22 17.43 12.05
N ASP A 136 -8.69 17.07 10.86
CA ASP A 136 -9.77 17.76 10.17
C ASP A 136 -11.07 16.94 10.22
N PRO A 137 -12.25 17.55 10.38
CA PRO A 137 -13.51 16.82 10.30
C PRO A 137 -13.70 16.19 8.92
N VAL A 138 -13.83 14.88 8.87
CA VAL A 138 -14.04 14.11 7.63
C VAL A 138 -15.42 13.49 7.62
N SER A 139 -16.20 13.77 6.58
CA SER A 139 -17.46 13.07 6.37
C SER A 139 -17.23 11.64 5.87
N PRO A 140 -18.11 10.67 6.18
CA PRO A 140 -17.92 9.28 5.77
C PRO A 140 -17.98 9.06 4.25
N MET A 141 -18.59 9.95 3.49
CA MET A 141 -18.80 9.82 2.04
C MET A 141 -17.48 9.69 1.23
N PRO A 142 -16.46 10.59 1.40
CA PRO A 142 -15.17 10.43 0.73
C PRO A 142 -14.47 9.12 1.07
N LEU A 143 -14.55 8.68 2.33
CA LEU A 143 -13.96 7.43 2.81
C LEU A 143 -14.53 6.22 2.06
N VAL A 144 -15.86 6.14 2.01
CA VAL A 144 -16.58 5.07 1.29
C VAL A 144 -16.29 5.09 -0.22
N ARG A 145 -16.26 6.29 -0.82
CA ARG A 145 -15.93 6.42 -2.25
C ARG A 145 -14.52 5.92 -2.55
N ARG A 146 -13.55 6.26 -1.70
CA ARG A 146 -12.18 5.81 -1.88
C ARG A 146 -12.05 4.30 -1.67
N GLY A 147 -12.77 3.73 -0.67
CA GLY A 147 -12.86 2.28 -0.49
C GLY A 147 -13.42 1.57 -1.72
N LEU A 148 -14.44 2.14 -2.33
CA LEU A 148 -15.01 1.61 -3.57
C LEU A 148 -14.02 1.69 -4.75
N ASP A 149 -13.23 2.77 -4.86
CA ASP A 149 -12.18 2.90 -5.85
C ASP A 149 -11.09 1.83 -5.66
N ASN A 150 -10.70 1.55 -4.41
CA ASN A 150 -9.75 0.49 -4.09
C ASN A 150 -10.30 -0.89 -4.46
N LEU A 151 -11.55 -1.18 -4.12
CA LEU A 151 -12.20 -2.43 -4.53
C LEU A 151 -12.29 -2.58 -6.05
N GLU A 152 -12.56 -1.49 -6.78
CA GLU A 152 -12.58 -1.48 -8.24
C GLU A 152 -11.19 -1.82 -8.82
N VAL A 153 -10.11 -1.29 -8.24
CA VAL A 153 -8.73 -1.64 -8.61
C VAL A 153 -8.46 -3.10 -8.28
N ALA A 154 -8.85 -3.56 -7.08
CA ALA A 154 -8.65 -4.92 -6.62
C ALA A 154 -9.31 -5.96 -7.55
N LEU A 155 -10.52 -5.70 -8.00
CA LEU A 155 -11.25 -6.56 -8.95
C LEU A 155 -10.62 -6.63 -10.36
N ARG A 156 -9.55 -5.88 -10.62
CA ARG A 156 -8.73 -5.97 -11.85
C ARG A 156 -7.44 -6.75 -11.64
N GLU A 157 -7.08 -7.05 -10.38
CA GLU A 157 -5.83 -7.70 -10.04
C GLU A 157 -5.97 -9.22 -9.89
N PRO A 158 -5.21 -10.02 -10.67
CA PRO A 158 -5.23 -11.48 -10.54
C PRO A 158 -4.94 -11.93 -9.12
N ALA A 159 -3.93 -11.37 -8.46
CA ALA A 159 -3.57 -11.76 -7.09
C ALA A 159 -4.73 -11.60 -6.09
N PHE A 160 -5.55 -10.57 -6.28
CA PHE A 160 -6.77 -10.38 -5.48
C PHE A 160 -7.83 -11.44 -5.81
N LEU A 161 -8.12 -11.65 -7.10
CA LEU A 161 -9.14 -12.60 -7.54
C LEU A 161 -8.78 -14.04 -7.20
N ASP A 162 -7.54 -14.44 -7.41
CA ASP A 162 -7.04 -15.78 -7.09
C ASP A 162 -7.15 -16.09 -5.59
N ALA A 163 -6.88 -15.09 -4.74
CA ALA A 163 -6.96 -15.24 -3.29
C ALA A 163 -8.40 -15.21 -2.75
N ASN A 164 -9.32 -14.44 -3.36
CA ASN A 164 -10.60 -14.10 -2.74
C ASN A 164 -11.84 -14.54 -3.54
N ALA A 165 -11.68 -14.89 -4.81
CA ALA A 165 -12.74 -15.41 -5.68
C ALA A 165 -12.14 -16.41 -6.69
N PRO A 166 -11.48 -17.50 -6.23
CA PRO A 166 -10.78 -18.42 -7.10
C PRO A 166 -11.74 -19.03 -8.15
N GLY A 167 -11.32 -19.01 -9.41
CA GLY A 167 -12.14 -19.51 -10.53
C GLY A 167 -13.31 -18.61 -10.91
N ALA A 168 -13.35 -17.36 -10.47
CA ALA A 168 -14.40 -16.42 -10.85
C ALA A 168 -14.46 -16.23 -12.38
N ASP A 169 -15.67 -16.30 -12.93
CA ASP A 169 -15.91 -16.00 -14.34
C ASP A 169 -15.62 -14.51 -14.64
N PRO A 170 -14.73 -14.20 -15.60
CA PRO A 170 -14.40 -12.83 -15.97
C PRO A 170 -15.62 -11.97 -16.34
N ALA A 171 -16.65 -12.55 -16.97
CA ALA A 171 -17.86 -11.82 -17.31
C ALA A 171 -18.65 -11.42 -16.06
N ARG A 172 -18.70 -12.29 -15.04
CA ARG A 172 -19.33 -12.00 -13.74
C ARG A 172 -18.53 -10.96 -12.93
N VAL A 173 -17.20 -11.00 -12.99
CA VAL A 173 -16.34 -9.97 -12.39
C VAL A 173 -16.62 -8.61 -13.07
N LEU A 174 -16.69 -8.58 -14.40
CA LEU A 174 -17.01 -7.34 -15.12
C LEU A 174 -18.39 -6.81 -14.74
N TRP A 175 -19.40 -7.69 -14.67
CA TRP A 175 -20.74 -7.32 -14.21
C TRP A 175 -20.72 -6.75 -12.80
N LEU A 176 -20.00 -7.38 -11.86
CA LEU A 176 -19.86 -6.89 -10.48
C LEU A 176 -19.27 -5.48 -10.45
N ARG A 177 -18.21 -5.23 -11.20
CA ARG A 177 -17.58 -3.92 -11.31
C ARG A 177 -18.55 -2.86 -11.82
N GLN A 178 -19.32 -3.17 -12.88
CA GLN A 178 -20.35 -2.26 -13.41
C GLN A 178 -21.46 -1.99 -12.39
N ALA A 179 -21.90 -3.01 -11.66
CA ALA A 179 -22.91 -2.88 -10.63
C ALA A 179 -22.42 -2.02 -9.43
N LEU A 180 -21.16 -2.12 -9.05
CA LEU A 180 -20.53 -1.27 -8.03
C LEU A 180 -20.40 0.18 -8.51
N GLN A 181 -20.00 0.41 -9.75
CA GLN A 181 -19.94 1.75 -10.36
C GLN A 181 -21.32 2.42 -10.41
N ALA A 182 -22.38 1.69 -10.76
CA ALA A 182 -23.74 2.22 -10.74
C ALA A 182 -24.18 2.65 -9.33
N ARG A 183 -23.74 1.94 -8.30
CA ARG A 183 -23.99 2.31 -6.88
C ARG A 183 -23.22 3.56 -6.47
N ARG A 184 -21.99 3.72 -6.93
CA ARG A 184 -21.16 4.90 -6.68
C ARG A 184 -21.87 6.22 -7.00
N LEU A 185 -22.65 6.25 -8.07
CA LEU A 185 -23.37 7.44 -8.52
C LEU A 185 -24.59 7.76 -7.65
N ARG A 186 -25.11 6.80 -6.89
CA ARG A 186 -26.35 6.92 -6.10
C ARG A 186 -26.11 6.90 -4.59
N VAL A 187 -24.91 6.60 -4.14
CA VAL A 187 -24.63 6.45 -2.72
C VAL A 187 -24.67 7.80 -2.01
N LEU A 188 -25.45 7.87 -0.94
CA LEU A 188 -25.45 8.93 0.04
C LEU A 188 -25.07 8.31 1.38
N VAL A 189 -23.97 8.77 1.96
CA VAL A 189 -23.44 8.28 3.23
C VAL A 189 -23.26 9.49 4.13
N HIS A 190 -24.06 9.57 5.19
CA HIS A 190 -24.06 10.67 6.13
C HIS A 190 -23.54 10.28 7.52
N SER A 191 -23.51 8.98 7.82
CA SER A 191 -23.09 8.43 9.10
C SER A 191 -22.20 7.21 8.95
N ARG A 192 -21.55 6.79 10.05
CA ARG A 192 -20.80 5.52 10.10
C ARG A 192 -21.69 4.32 9.80
N ASP A 193 -22.95 4.34 10.31
CA ASP A 193 -23.91 3.29 10.04
C ASP A 193 -24.27 3.18 8.55
N ASP A 194 -24.39 4.33 7.85
CA ASP A 194 -24.58 4.33 6.40
C ASP A 194 -23.36 3.74 5.68
N ALA A 195 -22.15 4.09 6.12
CA ALA A 195 -20.92 3.55 5.57
C ALA A 195 -20.87 2.03 5.75
N ARG A 196 -21.12 1.55 6.97
CA ARG A 196 -21.17 0.12 7.28
C ARG A 196 -22.20 -0.62 6.42
N ARG A 197 -23.42 -0.09 6.29
CA ARG A 197 -24.47 -0.70 5.44
C ARG A 197 -24.03 -0.78 3.99
N PHE A 198 -23.45 0.28 3.46
CA PHE A 198 -22.94 0.28 2.08
C PHE A 198 -21.87 -0.78 1.85
N VAL A 199 -20.91 -0.89 2.78
CA VAL A 199 -19.85 -1.92 2.70
C VAL A 199 -20.44 -3.32 2.76
N ALA A 200 -21.45 -3.56 3.64
CA ALA A 200 -22.15 -4.83 3.73
C ALA A 200 -22.90 -5.18 2.43
N GLU A 201 -23.56 -4.21 1.82
CA GLU A 201 -24.20 -4.38 0.50
C GLU A 201 -23.20 -4.71 -0.60
N ALA A 202 -22.01 -4.05 -0.60
CA ALA A 202 -20.95 -4.32 -1.55
C ALA A 202 -20.37 -5.74 -1.36
N ALA A 203 -20.15 -6.17 -0.11
CA ALA A 203 -19.69 -7.52 0.22
C ALA A 203 -20.70 -8.58 -0.21
N GLU A 204 -21.98 -8.38 0.08
CA GLU A 204 -23.03 -9.31 -0.31
C GLU A 204 -23.19 -9.39 -1.84
N LEU A 205 -23.07 -8.26 -2.54
CA LEU A 205 -23.09 -8.24 -4.00
C LEU A 205 -21.91 -9.04 -4.59
N GLY A 206 -20.72 -8.87 -4.04
CA GLY A 206 -19.51 -9.61 -4.43
C GLY A 206 -19.65 -11.11 -4.19
N ARG A 207 -20.21 -11.49 -3.03
CA ARG A 207 -20.48 -12.88 -2.68
C ARG A 207 -21.43 -13.54 -3.67
N ARG A 208 -22.56 -12.89 -4.00
CA ARG A 208 -23.55 -13.40 -4.97
C ARG A 208 -23.03 -13.46 -6.40
N ALA A 209 -22.23 -12.49 -6.79
CA ALA A 209 -21.72 -12.41 -8.15
C ALA A 209 -20.64 -13.46 -8.44
N VAL A 210 -19.62 -13.55 -7.59
CA VAL A 210 -18.39 -14.32 -7.85
C VAL A 210 -17.88 -15.08 -6.62
N ASN A 211 -18.71 -15.29 -5.60
CA ASN A 211 -18.33 -15.89 -4.32
C ASN A 211 -17.11 -15.17 -3.68
N LEU A 212 -17.10 -13.84 -3.78
CA LEU A 212 -16.00 -13.02 -3.28
C LEU A 212 -15.94 -13.07 -1.75
N ASN A 213 -14.74 -13.20 -1.18
CA ASN A 213 -14.52 -13.13 0.24
C ASN A 213 -14.96 -11.77 0.80
N ALA A 214 -15.94 -11.77 1.70
CA ALA A 214 -16.50 -10.55 2.29
C ALA A 214 -15.45 -9.78 3.11
N THR A 215 -14.59 -10.48 3.85
CA THR A 215 -13.48 -9.86 4.60
C THR A 215 -12.56 -9.08 3.68
N ALA A 216 -12.23 -9.61 2.49
CA ALA A 216 -11.41 -8.89 1.52
C ALA A 216 -12.10 -7.60 1.05
N VAL A 217 -13.42 -7.62 0.83
CA VAL A 217 -14.17 -6.41 0.49
C VAL A 217 -14.05 -5.37 1.60
N VAL A 218 -14.33 -5.76 2.84
CA VAL A 218 -14.26 -4.86 4.01
C VAL A 218 -12.86 -4.26 4.15
N LEU A 219 -11.81 -5.08 4.00
CA LEU A 219 -10.42 -4.59 4.07
C LEU A 219 -10.11 -3.57 2.97
N GLU A 220 -10.60 -3.74 1.74
CA GLU A 220 -10.40 -2.73 0.69
C GLU A 220 -11.07 -1.39 1.04
N PHE A 221 -12.20 -1.41 1.75
CA PHE A 221 -12.83 -0.19 2.26
C PHE A 221 -12.02 0.43 3.41
N ILE A 222 -11.45 -0.36 4.31
CA ILE A 222 -10.57 0.13 5.39
C ILE A 222 -9.33 0.82 4.81
N TYR A 223 -8.60 0.15 3.91
CA TYR A 223 -7.45 0.75 3.24
C TYR A 223 -7.82 2.00 2.46
N GLY A 224 -8.95 1.96 1.74
CA GLY A 224 -9.44 3.12 1.01
C GLY A 224 -9.84 4.28 1.92
N ALA A 225 -10.41 4.03 3.08
CA ALA A 225 -10.72 5.08 4.05
C ALA A 225 -9.44 5.79 4.51
N CYS A 226 -8.38 5.04 4.83
CA CYS A 226 -7.09 5.63 5.17
C CYS A 226 -6.47 6.38 3.97
N ASP A 227 -6.50 5.79 2.76
CA ASP A 227 -6.01 6.43 1.52
C ASP A 227 -6.78 7.71 1.13
N ALA A 228 -7.95 7.97 1.73
CA ALA A 228 -8.75 9.18 1.51
C ALA A 228 -8.30 10.36 2.39
N LEU A 229 -7.48 10.12 3.39
CA LEU A 229 -7.01 11.12 4.34
C LEU A 229 -5.75 11.81 3.78
N ASP A 230 -4.62 11.57 4.37
CA ASP A 230 -3.31 12.11 3.98
C ASP A 230 -2.26 11.00 3.84
N ASP A 231 -1.03 11.39 3.46
CA ASP A 231 0.07 10.45 3.25
C ASP A 231 0.62 9.85 4.57
N TYR A 232 0.20 10.39 5.72
CA TYR A 232 0.61 9.95 7.05
C TYR A 232 -0.41 9.03 7.72
N SER A 233 -1.60 8.90 7.14
CA SER A 233 -2.69 8.08 7.63
C SER A 233 -2.72 6.74 6.90
N ALA A 234 -2.33 5.66 7.59
CA ALA A 234 -2.29 4.33 6.99
C ALA A 234 -2.82 3.25 7.93
N TYR A 235 -3.49 2.25 7.38
CA TYR A 235 -3.73 1.00 8.07
C TYR A 235 -2.59 0.03 7.76
N LEU A 236 -1.89 -0.43 8.80
CA LEU A 236 -0.74 -1.32 8.66
C LEU A 236 -1.13 -2.77 8.99
N SER A 237 -0.58 -3.71 8.25
CA SER A 237 -0.60 -5.12 8.64
C SER A 237 0.28 -5.35 9.87
N PRO A 238 0.09 -6.46 10.63
CA PRO A 238 0.88 -6.72 11.83
C PRO A 238 2.39 -6.63 11.60
N ASP A 239 2.93 -7.31 10.57
CA ASP A 239 4.37 -7.27 10.27
C ASP A 239 4.84 -5.84 9.95
N LYS A 240 4.03 -5.06 9.22
CA LYS A 240 4.37 -3.66 8.89
C LYS A 240 4.32 -2.74 10.11
N LEU A 241 3.45 -3.02 11.05
CA LEU A 241 3.40 -2.30 12.32
C LEU A 241 4.63 -2.62 13.17
N ASP A 242 5.03 -3.89 13.25
CA ASP A 242 6.24 -4.31 13.95
C ASP A 242 7.50 -3.72 13.31
N ASP A 243 7.58 -3.69 11.97
CA ASP A 243 8.65 -2.99 11.22
C ASP A 243 8.72 -1.51 11.63
N LEU A 244 7.59 -0.82 11.70
CA LEU A 244 7.51 0.60 12.08
C LEU A 244 7.99 0.83 13.51
N TYR A 245 7.52 0.03 14.47
CA TYR A 245 7.97 0.13 15.86
C TYR A 245 9.48 -0.16 16.00
N SER A 246 9.98 -1.16 15.27
CA SER A 246 11.42 -1.46 15.26
C SER A 246 12.26 -0.26 14.80
N VAL A 247 11.77 0.49 13.81
CA VAL A 247 12.41 1.72 13.33
C VAL A 247 12.35 2.83 14.39
N ILE A 248 11.19 3.02 15.02
CA ILE A 248 10.99 4.08 16.05
C ILE A 248 11.85 3.80 17.29
N ASP A 249 11.91 2.55 17.73
CA ASP A 249 12.66 2.12 18.92
C ASP A 249 14.18 2.03 18.65
N GLY A 250 14.60 2.23 17.39
CA GLY A 250 16.01 2.10 16.99
C GLY A 250 16.52 0.65 16.99
N ASN A 251 15.60 -0.32 17.11
CA ASN A 251 15.90 -1.74 17.10
C ASN A 251 15.91 -2.26 15.65
N PHE A 252 17.01 -2.07 14.96
CA PHE A 252 17.20 -2.65 13.63
C PHE A 252 17.53 -4.13 13.77
N VAL A 253 16.54 -5.01 13.57
CA VAL A 253 16.78 -6.44 13.39
C VAL A 253 17.08 -6.67 11.91
N GLY A 254 18.35 -6.88 11.59
CA GLY A 254 18.77 -7.10 10.21
C GLY A 254 20.24 -7.44 10.10
N LEU A 255 20.74 -7.57 8.87
CA LEU A 255 22.15 -7.90 8.59
C LEU A 255 23.13 -6.81 9.05
N GLY A 256 22.65 -5.60 9.35
CA GLY A 256 23.51 -4.48 9.72
C GLY A 256 24.23 -3.88 8.52
N VAL A 257 23.56 -3.79 7.35
CA VAL A 257 24.06 -3.12 6.16
C VAL A 257 23.09 -2.04 5.69
N GLU A 258 23.62 -0.96 5.19
CA GLU A 258 22.90 0.03 4.42
C GLU A 258 23.12 -0.25 2.92
N LEU A 259 22.04 -0.37 2.15
CA LEU A 259 22.07 -0.77 0.75
C LEU A 259 21.54 0.34 -0.15
N LYS A 260 22.23 0.58 -1.26
CA LYS A 260 21.78 1.46 -2.34
C LYS A 260 21.57 0.64 -3.61
N GLY A 261 20.37 0.74 -4.20
CA GLY A 261 20.09 0.11 -5.51
C GLY A 261 20.92 0.74 -6.62
N ASP A 262 21.47 -0.11 -7.47
CA ASP A 262 22.24 0.26 -8.66
C ASP A 262 21.86 -0.73 -9.79
N PRO A 263 21.97 -0.36 -11.08
CA PRO A 263 21.59 -1.25 -12.19
C PRO A 263 22.25 -2.62 -12.20
N SER A 264 23.34 -2.81 -11.46
CA SER A 264 24.12 -4.04 -11.40
C SER A 264 24.02 -4.75 -10.03
N GLY A 265 23.03 -4.41 -9.17
CA GLY A 265 22.79 -5.04 -7.89
C GLY A 265 22.55 -4.07 -6.75
N LEU A 266 22.72 -4.54 -5.50
CA LEU A 266 22.63 -3.70 -4.31
C LEU A 266 24.04 -3.40 -3.80
N MET A 267 24.44 -2.12 -3.83
CA MET A 267 25.73 -1.67 -3.30
C MET A 267 25.63 -1.44 -1.79
N ILE A 268 26.57 -1.96 -1.03
CA ILE A 268 26.72 -1.70 0.41
C ILE A 268 27.31 -0.31 0.58
N VAL A 269 26.54 0.62 1.13
CA VAL A 269 26.96 2.00 1.39
C VAL A 269 27.28 2.24 2.86
N GLY A 270 26.85 1.34 3.75
CA GLY A 270 27.16 1.36 5.16
C GLY A 270 27.17 -0.05 5.77
N VAL A 271 28.02 -0.28 6.78
CA VAL A 271 28.04 -1.51 7.58
C VAL A 271 28.05 -1.11 9.05
N ILE A 272 27.08 -1.62 9.82
CA ILE A 272 26.95 -1.32 11.25
C ILE A 272 28.05 -2.09 12.02
N PRO A 273 28.93 -1.43 12.77
CA PRO A 273 29.96 -2.10 13.56
C PRO A 273 29.35 -3.06 14.59
N GLY A 274 29.89 -4.27 14.67
CA GLY A 274 29.38 -5.30 15.59
C GLY A 274 28.09 -5.99 15.15
N GLY A 275 27.56 -5.66 13.97
CA GLY A 275 26.41 -6.34 13.37
C GLY A 275 26.82 -7.60 12.59
N PRO A 276 25.84 -8.47 12.26
CA PRO A 276 26.10 -9.74 11.55
C PRO A 276 26.89 -9.58 10.24
N ALA A 277 26.65 -8.49 9.50
CA ALA A 277 27.38 -8.20 8.26
C ALA A 277 28.86 -7.86 8.51
N ALA A 278 29.15 -7.09 9.57
CA ALA A 278 30.52 -6.79 9.95
C ALA A 278 31.25 -8.06 10.41
N GLU A 279 30.59 -8.91 11.21
CA GLU A 279 31.11 -10.22 11.63
C GLU A 279 31.31 -11.17 10.44
N GLY A 280 30.39 -11.12 9.45
CA GLY A 280 30.49 -11.85 8.19
C GLY A 280 31.55 -11.30 7.22
N GLY A 281 32.19 -10.18 7.56
CA GLY A 281 33.27 -9.57 6.79
C GLY A 281 32.83 -8.72 5.60
N LEU A 282 31.54 -8.36 5.50
CA LEU A 282 31.03 -7.48 4.46
C LEU A 282 31.59 -6.05 4.62
N LYS A 283 31.90 -5.40 3.52
CA LYS A 283 32.53 -4.05 3.52
C LYS A 283 31.74 -3.07 2.66
N VAL A 284 31.82 -1.80 3.05
CA VAL A 284 31.31 -0.69 2.24
C VAL A 284 32.00 -0.69 0.87
N GLY A 285 31.21 -0.52 -0.18
CA GLY A 285 31.64 -0.56 -1.58
C GLY A 285 31.49 -1.94 -2.24
N GLU A 286 31.23 -3.00 -1.48
CA GLU A 286 30.89 -4.31 -2.04
C GLU A 286 29.47 -4.31 -2.60
N ARG A 287 29.19 -5.27 -3.49
CA ARG A 287 27.90 -5.38 -4.18
C ARG A 287 27.30 -6.76 -3.98
N ILE A 288 26.03 -6.77 -3.57
CA ILE A 288 25.24 -8.00 -3.49
C ILE A 288 24.56 -8.18 -4.85
N VAL A 289 24.89 -9.26 -5.55
CA VAL A 289 24.35 -9.60 -6.87
C VAL A 289 23.40 -10.78 -6.83
N ALA A 290 23.50 -11.60 -5.78
CA ALA A 290 22.61 -12.73 -5.56
C ALA A 290 22.42 -13.01 -4.07
N VAL A 291 21.27 -13.56 -3.69
CA VAL A 291 20.95 -14.05 -2.34
C VAL A 291 20.43 -15.48 -2.49
N ASP A 292 21.01 -16.43 -1.75
CA ASP A 292 20.66 -17.86 -1.81
C ASP A 292 20.65 -18.42 -3.25
N GLY A 293 21.60 -17.95 -4.08
CA GLY A 293 21.74 -18.36 -5.49
C GLY A 293 20.71 -17.74 -6.44
N ARG A 294 19.87 -16.82 -5.97
CA ARG A 294 18.93 -16.07 -6.80
C ARG A 294 19.51 -14.68 -7.10
N GLU A 295 19.65 -14.36 -8.38
CA GLU A 295 20.08 -13.06 -8.82
C GLU A 295 19.07 -11.98 -8.41
N ILE A 296 19.57 -10.82 -7.95
CA ILE A 296 18.77 -9.65 -7.53
C ILE A 296 18.96 -8.45 -8.47
N VAL A 297 19.49 -8.71 -9.67
CA VAL A 297 19.70 -7.74 -10.75
C VAL A 297 18.53 -7.76 -11.73
#